data_49288cbdd536e46667d5679da148768f
#
_entry.id   49288cbdd536e46667d5679da148768f
#
_cell.length_a   1.000
_cell.length_b   1.000
_cell.length_c   1.000
_cell.angle_alpha   90.00
_cell.angle_beta   90.00
_cell.angle_gamma   90.00
#
_symmetry.space_group_name_H-M   'P 1'
#
loop_
_entity.id
_entity.type
_entity.pdbx_description
1 polymer ?
#
loop_
_entity_poly.entity_id
_entity_poly.type
_entity_poly.pdbx_seq_one_letter_code
_entity_poly.pdbx_strand_id
1 'polypeptide(L)'
;MLEVIKNIYDFGEHQPKRLALVFDHQRITYDELIHEIDKASSQYSMINEGEKVGLLSNHPIKNLIHYFAIHRVGGIPCFFSSKWNKVTINQLIEKYKIQWLKSDQHLIKTGYNRISHSINGTLLHIGFTSGTTGLPKAYYRNEHSWLISYKENEKLIKHDSKVIVAPGPLSHSLSLYACIYALFTGRTFVGEKEFNAEVLVKTIPVS
;
A
#
# COMPACT_ATOMS: atom_id res chain seq x y z
N MET A 1 12.24 -10.62 -2.31
CA MET A 1 11.39 -9.71 -1.48
C MET A 1 11.91 -8.29 -1.63
N LEU A 2 11.04 -7.33 -1.78
CA LEU A 2 11.39 -5.90 -1.89
C LEU A 2 12.12 -5.43 -0.62
N GLU A 3 13.08 -4.49 -0.75
CA GLU A 3 13.82 -3.91 0.37
C GLU A 3 12.90 -3.21 1.37
N VAL A 4 11.87 -2.51 0.84
CA VAL A 4 10.85 -1.86 1.66
C VAL A 4 10.16 -2.86 2.58
N ILE A 5 9.80 -4.03 2.09
CA ILE A 5 9.11 -5.06 2.90
C ILE A 5 10.08 -5.69 3.89
N LYS A 6 11.30 -5.98 3.47
CA LYS A 6 12.33 -6.54 4.35
C LYS A 6 12.52 -5.67 5.58
N ASN A 7 12.67 -4.36 5.41
CA ASN A 7 12.85 -3.45 6.55
C ASN A 7 11.66 -3.44 7.51
N ILE A 8 10.43 -3.55 6.99
CA ILE A 8 9.23 -3.64 7.85
C ILE A 8 9.28 -4.90 8.73
N TYR A 9 9.73 -6.03 8.17
CA TYR A 9 9.92 -7.28 8.91
C TYR A 9 11.04 -7.16 9.94
N ASP A 10 12.18 -6.56 9.56
CA ASP A 10 13.30 -6.33 10.47
C ASP A 10 12.87 -5.49 11.70
N PHE A 11 12.02 -4.47 11.49
CA PHE A 11 11.45 -3.70 12.60
C PHE A 11 10.47 -4.51 13.46
N GLY A 12 9.69 -5.39 12.87
CA GLY A 12 8.80 -6.28 13.61
C GLY A 12 9.54 -7.27 14.51
N GLU A 13 10.68 -7.76 14.06
CA GLU A 13 11.54 -8.63 14.87
C GLU A 13 12.21 -7.87 16.02
N HIS A 14 12.75 -6.67 15.76
CA HIS A 14 13.52 -5.91 16.74
C HIS A 14 12.69 -5.03 17.67
N GLN A 15 11.54 -4.54 17.20
CA GLN A 15 10.64 -3.63 17.91
C GLN A 15 9.16 -4.06 17.82
N PRO A 16 8.81 -5.29 18.20
CA PRO A 16 7.49 -5.89 17.92
C PRO A 16 6.32 -5.08 18.49
N LYS A 17 6.49 -4.49 19.67
CA LYS A 17 5.43 -3.73 20.36
C LYS A 17 5.32 -2.28 19.95
N ARG A 18 6.22 -1.80 19.09
CA ARG A 18 6.14 -0.44 18.58
C ARG A 18 4.92 -0.28 17.68
N LEU A 19 4.23 0.84 17.81
CA LEU A 19 3.14 1.18 16.88
C LEU A 19 3.68 1.37 15.47
N ALA A 20 3.12 0.62 14.52
CA ALA A 20 3.37 0.76 13.10
C ALA A 20 2.35 1.72 12.46
N LEU A 21 1.08 1.52 12.77
CA LEU A 21 -0.03 2.25 12.16
C LEU A 21 -1.02 2.74 13.22
N VAL A 22 -1.43 3.99 13.07
CA VAL A 22 -2.61 4.57 13.71
C VAL A 22 -3.46 5.16 12.58
N PHE A 23 -4.60 4.55 12.30
CA PHE A 23 -5.47 5.01 11.22
C PHE A 23 -6.91 5.07 11.71
N ASP A 24 -7.49 6.26 11.69
CA ASP A 24 -8.72 6.59 12.40
C ASP A 24 -8.60 6.20 13.91
N HIS A 25 -9.36 5.21 14.35
CA HIS A 25 -9.31 4.71 15.74
C HIS A 25 -8.56 3.38 15.89
N GLN A 26 -8.02 2.83 14.78
CA GLN A 26 -7.31 1.56 14.81
C GLN A 26 -5.83 1.78 15.08
N ARG A 27 -5.26 0.94 15.95
CA ARG A 27 -3.84 0.92 16.28
C ARG A 27 -3.30 -0.45 16.02
N ILE A 28 -2.18 -0.54 15.32
CA ILE A 28 -1.52 -1.80 14.94
C ILE A 28 -0.03 -1.67 15.23
N THR A 29 0.53 -2.61 15.95
CA THR A 29 1.96 -2.73 16.19
C THR A 29 2.67 -3.36 14.98
N TYR A 30 4.02 -3.30 14.95
CA TYR A 30 4.78 -3.96 13.88
C TYR A 30 4.57 -5.46 13.87
N ASP A 31 4.53 -6.11 15.04
CA ASP A 31 4.27 -7.54 15.17
C ASP A 31 2.88 -7.93 14.63
N GLU A 32 1.85 -7.18 15.03
CA GLU A 32 0.48 -7.39 14.54
C GLU A 32 0.40 -7.16 13.02
N LEU A 33 1.08 -6.13 12.50
CA LEU A 33 1.10 -5.86 11.05
C LEU A 33 1.72 -7.03 10.28
N ILE A 34 2.86 -7.54 10.73
CA ILE A 34 3.55 -8.67 10.10
C ILE A 34 2.69 -9.93 10.16
N HIS A 35 2.12 -10.22 11.33
CA HIS A 35 1.23 -11.36 11.50
C HIS A 35 0.06 -11.32 10.50
N GLU A 36 -0.60 -10.16 10.35
CA GLU A 36 -1.70 -10.02 9.41
C GLU A 36 -1.23 -10.07 7.94
N ILE A 37 -0.03 -9.58 7.61
CA ILE A 37 0.57 -9.72 6.27
C ILE A 37 0.82 -11.20 5.97
N ASP A 38 1.42 -11.95 6.87
CA ASP A 38 1.73 -13.37 6.66
C ASP A 38 0.46 -14.20 6.51
N LYS A 39 -0.53 -13.96 7.36
CA LYS A 39 -1.84 -14.58 7.26
C LYS A 39 -2.54 -14.25 5.93
N ALA A 40 -2.49 -13.00 5.49
CA ALA A 40 -3.07 -12.60 4.21
C ALA A 40 -2.32 -13.20 3.01
N SER A 41 -1.00 -13.42 3.11
CA SER A 41 -0.16 -13.94 2.03
C SER A 41 -0.60 -15.35 1.59
N SER A 42 -1.10 -16.16 2.51
CA SER A 42 -1.61 -17.50 2.19
C SER A 42 -2.77 -17.49 1.18
N GLN A 43 -3.54 -16.40 1.13
CA GLN A 43 -4.64 -16.24 0.17
C GLN A 43 -4.16 -16.05 -1.27
N TYR A 44 -2.88 -15.72 -1.45
CA TYR A 44 -2.27 -15.36 -2.73
C TYR A 44 -1.33 -16.43 -3.28
N SER A 45 -1.32 -17.64 -2.72
CA SER A 45 -0.43 -18.74 -3.13
C SER A 45 -0.57 -19.15 -4.61
N MET A 46 -1.69 -18.83 -5.24
CA MET A 46 -1.97 -19.11 -6.65
C MET A 46 -1.49 -18.01 -7.61
N ILE A 47 -0.99 -16.89 -7.09
CA ILE A 47 -0.53 -15.76 -7.89
C ILE A 47 0.91 -16.03 -8.33
N ASN A 48 1.16 -15.88 -9.63
CA ASN A 48 2.50 -15.97 -10.18
C ASN A 48 3.25 -14.64 -10.06
N GLU A 49 4.57 -14.71 -10.01
CA GLU A 49 5.41 -13.52 -9.96
C GLU A 49 5.10 -12.54 -11.10
N GLY A 50 4.93 -11.28 -10.77
CA GLY A 50 4.60 -10.19 -11.69
C GLY A 50 3.15 -10.15 -12.16
N GLU A 51 2.26 -11.01 -11.66
CA GLU A 51 0.83 -10.84 -11.89
C GLU A 51 0.28 -9.65 -11.11
N LYS A 52 -0.62 -8.92 -11.74
CA LYS A 52 -1.24 -7.72 -11.20
C LYS A 52 -2.50 -8.07 -10.43
N VAL A 53 -2.63 -7.49 -9.24
CA VAL A 53 -3.78 -7.69 -8.36
C VAL A 53 -4.45 -6.36 -8.08
N GLY A 54 -5.65 -6.14 -8.58
CA GLY A 54 -6.48 -4.99 -8.24
C GLY A 54 -6.95 -5.08 -6.79
N LEU A 55 -6.67 -4.05 -6.01
CA LEU A 55 -7.15 -3.91 -4.63
C LEU A 55 -8.35 -3.00 -4.58
N LEU A 56 -9.50 -3.53 -4.19
CA LEU A 56 -10.77 -2.84 -4.09
C LEU A 56 -11.38 -3.07 -2.71
N SER A 57 -11.08 -2.21 -1.76
CA SER A 57 -11.65 -2.23 -0.42
C SER A 57 -11.88 -0.82 0.11
N ASN A 58 -12.89 -0.69 0.96
CA ASN A 58 -13.16 0.53 1.72
C ASN A 58 -12.36 0.61 3.03
N HIS A 59 -11.59 -0.42 3.35
CA HIS A 59 -10.83 -0.52 4.59
C HIS A 59 -9.34 -0.24 4.32
N PRO A 60 -8.82 0.96 4.65
CA PRO A 60 -7.46 1.36 4.30
C PRO A 60 -6.38 0.41 4.84
N ILE A 61 -6.49 0.00 6.09
CA ILE A 61 -5.53 -0.92 6.73
C ILE A 61 -5.57 -2.30 6.06
N LYS A 62 -6.76 -2.84 5.76
CA LYS A 62 -6.86 -4.10 5.03
C LYS A 62 -6.23 -4.02 3.64
N ASN A 63 -6.46 -2.92 2.92
CA ASN A 63 -5.80 -2.69 1.64
C ASN A 63 -4.28 -2.65 1.77
N LEU A 64 -3.75 -2.03 2.82
CA LEU A 64 -2.30 -1.99 3.07
C LEU A 64 -1.74 -3.37 3.41
N ILE A 65 -2.42 -4.14 4.25
CA ILE A 65 -2.04 -5.54 4.56
C ILE A 65 -2.01 -6.37 3.28
N HIS A 66 -3.06 -6.30 2.46
CA HIS A 66 -3.09 -7.01 1.17
C HIS A 66 -2.04 -6.50 0.18
N TYR A 67 -1.71 -5.21 0.19
CA TYR A 67 -0.63 -4.64 -0.59
C TYR A 67 0.71 -5.34 -0.29
N PHE A 68 1.07 -5.46 0.99
CA PHE A 68 2.30 -6.14 1.39
C PHE A 68 2.24 -7.66 1.16
N ALA A 69 1.09 -8.28 1.40
CA ALA A 69 0.88 -9.71 1.17
C ALA A 69 1.04 -10.10 -0.32
N ILE A 70 0.57 -9.26 -1.25
CA ILE A 70 0.76 -9.45 -2.69
C ILE A 70 2.24 -9.37 -3.05
N HIS A 71 2.97 -8.41 -2.52
CA HIS A 71 4.41 -8.31 -2.75
C HIS A 71 5.18 -9.50 -2.21
N ARG A 72 4.75 -10.06 -1.08
CA ARG A 72 5.40 -11.22 -0.48
C ARG A 72 5.39 -12.43 -1.39
N VAL A 73 4.38 -12.57 -2.23
CA VAL A 73 4.27 -13.65 -3.23
C VAL A 73 4.77 -13.24 -4.62
N GLY A 74 5.36 -12.04 -4.76
CA GLY A 74 5.91 -11.54 -6.03
C GLY A 74 4.89 -10.90 -6.97
N GLY A 75 3.65 -10.68 -6.52
CA GLY A 75 2.62 -9.98 -7.28
C GLY A 75 2.80 -8.46 -7.29
N ILE A 76 2.05 -7.76 -8.12
CA ILE A 76 2.05 -6.30 -8.27
C ILE A 76 0.69 -5.75 -7.84
N PRO A 77 0.58 -5.02 -6.72
CA PRO A 77 -0.68 -4.43 -6.31
C PRO A 77 -1.07 -3.23 -7.19
N CYS A 78 -2.38 -3.14 -7.48
CA CYS A 78 -2.99 -2.06 -8.24
C CYS A 78 -4.09 -1.44 -7.40
N PHE A 79 -3.98 -0.18 -6.99
CA PHE A 79 -4.98 0.46 -6.14
C PHE A 79 -6.17 0.95 -6.94
N PHE A 80 -7.35 0.40 -6.67
CA PHE A 80 -8.62 0.86 -7.22
C PHE A 80 -9.34 1.75 -6.21
N SER A 81 -9.99 2.80 -6.72
CA SER A 81 -10.88 3.61 -5.89
C SER A 81 -12.19 2.88 -5.67
N SER A 82 -12.60 2.78 -4.41
CA SER A 82 -13.93 2.23 -4.05
C SER A 82 -15.11 3.09 -4.51
N LYS A 83 -14.82 4.33 -4.96
CA LYS A 83 -15.82 5.24 -5.55
C LYS A 83 -16.13 4.93 -7.01
N TRP A 84 -15.33 4.07 -7.67
CA TRP A 84 -15.57 3.72 -9.07
C TRP A 84 -16.66 2.68 -9.20
N ASN A 85 -17.51 2.86 -10.23
CA ASN A 85 -18.52 1.88 -10.56
C ASN A 85 -17.90 0.63 -11.22
N LYS A 86 -18.67 -0.44 -11.28
CA LYS A 86 -18.25 -1.72 -11.83
C LYS A 86 -17.79 -1.64 -13.29
N VAL A 87 -18.39 -0.75 -14.08
CA VAL A 87 -18.03 -0.57 -15.49
C VAL A 87 -16.61 -0.01 -15.59
N THR A 88 -16.31 1.04 -14.87
CA THR A 88 -14.96 1.64 -14.80
C THR A 88 -13.92 0.62 -14.35
N ILE A 89 -14.22 -0.15 -13.29
CA ILE A 89 -13.32 -1.19 -12.77
C ILE A 89 -13.04 -2.24 -13.86
N ASN A 90 -14.04 -2.74 -14.54
CA ASN A 90 -13.89 -3.73 -15.60
C ASN A 90 -13.08 -3.18 -16.79
N GLN A 91 -13.31 -1.94 -17.19
CA GLN A 91 -12.54 -1.28 -18.25
C GLN A 91 -11.06 -1.13 -17.87
N LEU A 92 -10.74 -0.83 -16.61
CA LEU A 92 -9.36 -0.76 -16.12
C LEU A 92 -8.70 -2.14 -16.09
N ILE A 93 -9.41 -3.16 -15.61
CA ILE A 93 -8.95 -4.55 -15.63
C ILE A 93 -8.61 -4.98 -17.06
N GLU A 94 -9.50 -4.73 -18.00
CA GLU A 94 -9.30 -5.05 -19.41
C GLU A 94 -8.12 -4.28 -20.02
N LYS A 95 -8.13 -2.95 -19.88
CA LYS A 95 -7.11 -2.05 -20.47
C LYS A 95 -5.70 -2.35 -19.98
N TYR A 96 -5.54 -2.59 -18.69
CA TYR A 96 -4.22 -2.80 -18.07
C TYR A 96 -3.89 -4.28 -17.86
N LYS A 97 -4.77 -5.18 -18.33
CA LYS A 97 -4.59 -6.64 -18.22
C LYS A 97 -4.24 -7.03 -16.79
N ILE A 98 -5.14 -6.74 -15.86
CA ILE A 98 -4.99 -7.07 -14.44
C ILE A 98 -5.51 -8.49 -14.25
N GLN A 99 -4.70 -9.40 -13.70
CA GLN A 99 -5.00 -10.83 -13.60
C GLN A 99 -5.97 -11.18 -12.48
N TRP A 100 -5.94 -10.41 -11.40
CA TRP A 100 -6.68 -10.70 -10.20
C TRP A 100 -7.39 -9.46 -9.67
N LEU A 101 -8.54 -9.65 -9.04
CA LEU A 101 -9.26 -8.61 -8.31
C LEU A 101 -9.52 -9.10 -6.88
N LYS A 102 -8.95 -8.40 -5.89
CA LYS A 102 -9.21 -8.59 -4.46
C LYS A 102 -10.22 -7.56 -4.00
N SER A 103 -11.41 -8.01 -3.64
CA SER A 103 -12.41 -7.26 -2.88
C SER A 103 -12.33 -7.61 -1.39
N ASP A 104 -13.17 -7.01 -0.56
CA ASP A 104 -13.20 -7.30 0.87
C ASP A 104 -13.40 -8.80 1.18
N GLN A 105 -14.18 -9.50 0.35
CA GLN A 105 -14.58 -10.89 0.60
C GLN A 105 -13.86 -11.89 -0.32
N HIS A 106 -13.56 -11.52 -1.57
CA HIS A 106 -13.16 -12.45 -2.61
C HIS A 106 -11.85 -12.05 -3.29
N LEU A 107 -11.10 -13.07 -3.71
CA LEU A 107 -10.01 -12.97 -4.68
C LEU A 107 -10.49 -13.67 -5.96
N ILE A 108 -10.62 -12.94 -7.05
CA ILE A 108 -11.22 -13.42 -8.30
C ILE A 108 -10.20 -13.31 -9.42
N LYS A 109 -10.02 -14.39 -10.20
CA LYS A 109 -9.23 -14.38 -11.43
C LYS A 109 -10.06 -13.72 -12.54
N THR A 110 -9.47 -12.76 -13.25
CA THR A 110 -10.17 -11.94 -14.24
C THR A 110 -10.18 -12.55 -15.64
N GLY A 111 -9.37 -13.58 -15.88
CA GLY A 111 -9.25 -14.23 -17.19
C GLY A 111 -8.18 -13.62 -18.11
N TYR A 112 -7.52 -12.53 -17.72
CA TYR A 112 -6.43 -11.96 -18.52
C TYR A 112 -5.10 -12.64 -18.20
N ASN A 113 -4.32 -12.92 -19.26
CA ASN A 113 -2.98 -13.45 -19.11
C ASN A 113 -1.97 -12.34 -18.81
N ARG A 114 -0.88 -12.68 -18.13
CA ARG A 114 0.24 -11.78 -17.90
C ARG A 114 0.83 -11.35 -19.25
N ILE A 115 0.95 -10.05 -19.45
CA ILE A 115 1.77 -9.49 -20.52
C ILE A 115 3.09 -9.12 -19.86
N SER A 116 4.19 -9.72 -20.32
CA SER A 116 5.52 -9.32 -19.87
C SER A 116 5.83 -7.94 -20.46
N HIS A 117 5.71 -6.92 -19.65
CA HIS A 117 6.27 -5.63 -19.97
C HIS A 117 7.68 -5.58 -19.37
N SER A 118 8.66 -5.27 -20.18
CA SER A 118 10.00 -4.92 -19.70
C SER A 118 9.94 -3.52 -19.05
N ILE A 119 9.44 -3.47 -17.82
CA ILE A 119 9.54 -2.25 -17.00
C ILE A 119 10.91 -2.35 -16.33
N ASN A 120 11.78 -1.37 -16.59
CA ASN A 120 13.07 -1.29 -15.93
C ASN A 120 12.88 -1.14 -14.41
N GLY A 121 13.30 -2.14 -13.66
CA GLY A 121 13.22 -2.18 -12.22
C GLY A 121 11.99 -2.89 -11.65
N THR A 122 12.02 -3.16 -10.35
CA THR A 122 10.95 -3.85 -9.64
C THR A 122 9.80 -2.88 -9.35
N LEU A 123 8.61 -3.21 -9.86
CA LEU A 123 7.41 -2.41 -9.62
C LEU A 123 6.98 -2.50 -8.16
N LEU A 124 6.79 -1.35 -7.55
CA LEU A 124 6.21 -1.23 -6.23
C LEU A 124 4.67 -1.25 -6.29
N HIS A 125 4.07 -0.51 -7.22
CA HIS A 125 2.63 -0.59 -7.47
C HIS A 125 2.21 0.13 -8.76
N ILE A 126 0.96 -0.10 -9.12
CA ILE A 126 0.22 0.64 -10.13
C ILE A 126 -0.87 1.44 -9.42
N GLY A 127 -0.84 2.75 -9.56
CA GLY A 127 -1.91 3.62 -9.11
C GLY A 127 -2.66 4.23 -10.29
N PHE A 128 -3.75 4.92 -10.01
CA PHE A 128 -4.57 5.53 -11.04
C PHE A 128 -4.89 6.98 -10.68
N THR A 129 -4.80 7.86 -11.67
CA THR A 129 -5.23 9.25 -11.53
C THR A 129 -6.69 9.39 -11.93
N SER A 130 -7.46 10.19 -11.19
CA SER A 130 -8.80 10.60 -11.60
C SER A 130 -8.67 11.48 -12.84
N GLY A 131 -8.88 10.91 -14.03
CA GLY A 131 -8.99 11.70 -15.25
C GLY A 131 -10.26 12.57 -15.19
N THR A 132 -10.12 13.85 -15.46
CA THR A 132 -11.24 14.81 -15.49
C THR A 132 -12.24 14.55 -16.64
N THR A 133 -11.86 13.75 -17.63
CA THR A 133 -12.61 13.56 -18.88
C THR A 133 -12.67 12.12 -19.39
N GLY A 134 -12.50 11.09 -18.53
CA GLY A 134 -12.55 9.72 -19.03
C GLY A 134 -12.06 8.64 -18.06
N LEU A 135 -11.70 7.50 -18.62
CA LEU A 135 -11.17 6.37 -17.84
C LEU A 135 -9.87 6.77 -17.12
N PRO A 136 -9.72 6.48 -15.83
CA PRO A 136 -8.50 6.76 -15.06
C PRO A 136 -7.23 6.25 -15.76
N LYS A 137 -6.16 7.06 -15.68
CA LYS A 137 -4.86 6.71 -16.27
C LYS A 137 -3.97 6.05 -15.22
N ALA A 138 -3.34 4.92 -15.59
CA ALA A 138 -2.37 4.28 -14.70
C ALA A 138 -1.06 5.07 -14.62
N TYR A 139 -0.48 5.13 -13.44
CA TYR A 139 0.91 5.47 -13.21
C TYR A 139 1.61 4.30 -12.51
N TYR A 140 2.91 4.18 -12.76
CA TYR A 140 3.74 3.10 -12.27
C TYR A 140 4.76 3.67 -11.28
N ARG A 141 4.97 2.97 -10.16
CA ARG A 141 6.02 3.29 -9.20
C ARG A 141 6.97 2.12 -9.06
N ASN A 142 8.25 2.37 -9.15
CA ASN A 142 9.27 1.38 -8.83
C ASN A 142 9.87 1.63 -7.44
N GLU A 143 10.35 0.59 -6.82
CA GLU A 143 10.95 0.65 -5.48
C GLU A 143 12.15 1.59 -5.44
N HIS A 144 13.04 1.50 -6.43
CA HIS A 144 14.27 2.28 -6.46
C HIS A 144 14.03 3.79 -6.36
N SER A 145 13.00 4.30 -7.08
CA SER A 145 12.67 5.73 -7.05
C SER A 145 12.21 6.19 -5.66
N TRP A 146 11.51 5.32 -4.94
CA TRP A 146 11.06 5.63 -3.57
C TRP A 146 12.21 5.54 -2.57
N LEU A 147 13.08 4.55 -2.68
CA LEU A 147 14.26 4.44 -1.81
C LEU A 147 15.20 5.65 -1.93
N ILE A 148 15.41 6.18 -3.15
CA ILE A 148 16.16 7.43 -3.34
C ILE A 148 15.45 8.59 -2.64
N SER A 149 14.13 8.71 -2.84
CA SER A 149 13.34 9.76 -2.22
C SER A 149 13.34 9.67 -0.69
N TYR A 150 13.32 8.45 -0.13
CA TYR A 150 13.43 8.23 1.31
C TYR A 150 14.75 8.73 1.88
N LYS A 151 15.87 8.49 1.18
CA LYS A 151 17.19 9.01 1.58
C LYS A 151 17.22 10.54 1.61
N GLU A 152 16.55 11.19 0.66
CA GLU A 152 16.44 12.65 0.67
C GLU A 152 15.54 13.15 1.81
N ASN A 153 14.43 12.48 2.07
CA ASN A 153 13.55 12.82 3.20
C ASN A 153 14.27 12.72 4.56
N GLU A 154 15.14 11.71 4.76
CA GLU A 154 15.91 11.58 6.00
C GLU A 154 16.84 12.76 6.26
N LYS A 155 17.24 13.50 5.24
CA LYS A 155 18.03 14.73 5.41
C LYS A 155 17.18 15.91 5.90
N LEU A 156 15.88 15.88 5.66
CA LEU A 156 14.94 16.98 5.95
C LEU A 156 14.18 16.75 7.26
N ILE A 157 13.96 15.49 7.63
CA ILE A 157 13.21 15.12 8.82
C ILE A 157 14.15 15.02 10.01
N LYS A 158 13.74 15.54 11.15
CA LYS A 158 14.53 15.43 12.38
C LYS A 158 14.72 13.95 12.75
N HIS A 159 15.94 13.58 13.12
CA HIS A 159 16.30 12.19 13.44
C HIS A 159 15.50 11.58 14.60
N ASP A 160 15.03 12.41 15.53
CA ASP A 160 14.21 12.01 16.67
C ASP A 160 12.70 11.90 16.37
N SER A 161 12.28 12.28 15.16
CA SER A 161 10.89 12.15 14.74
C SER A 161 10.45 10.69 14.71
N LYS A 162 9.48 10.33 15.56
CA LYS A 162 8.97 8.95 15.67
C LYS A 162 7.69 8.72 14.89
N VAL A 163 7.06 9.79 14.42
CA VAL A 163 5.72 9.76 13.81
C VAL A 163 5.74 10.50 12.50
N ILE A 164 5.15 9.90 11.49
CA ILE A 164 4.84 10.54 10.20
C ILE A 164 3.33 10.65 10.05
N VAL A 165 2.87 11.84 9.77
CA VAL A 165 1.44 12.14 9.63
C VAL A 165 1.12 12.50 8.19
N ALA A 166 0.15 11.81 7.58
CA ALA A 166 -0.37 12.19 6.28
C ALA A 166 -1.87 11.83 6.19
N PRO A 167 -2.74 12.83 6.32
CA PRO A 167 -4.18 12.61 6.18
C PRO A 167 -4.56 12.32 4.74
N GLY A 168 -5.61 11.51 4.58
CA GLY A 168 -6.17 11.15 3.28
C GLY A 168 -6.07 9.65 2.96
N PRO A 169 -6.80 9.21 1.94
CA PRO A 169 -6.93 7.79 1.62
C PRO A 169 -5.59 7.20 1.13
N LEU A 170 -5.26 6.00 1.59
CA LEU A 170 -4.05 5.26 1.16
C LEU A 170 -4.05 4.87 -0.33
N SER A 171 -5.17 5.01 -1.04
CA SER A 171 -5.21 4.88 -2.50
C SER A 171 -4.58 6.10 -3.22
N HIS A 172 -4.32 7.19 -2.51
CA HIS A 172 -3.63 8.36 -3.06
C HIS A 172 -2.10 8.23 -2.86
N SER A 173 -1.36 8.57 -3.91
CA SER A 173 0.10 8.40 -3.96
C SER A 173 0.83 9.06 -2.79
N LEU A 174 0.41 10.24 -2.36
CA LEU A 174 1.07 10.97 -1.27
C LEU A 174 0.90 10.28 0.08
N SER A 175 -0.34 9.92 0.43
CA SER A 175 -0.62 9.24 1.72
C SER A 175 0.01 7.84 1.75
N LEU A 176 -0.03 7.12 0.64
CA LEU A 176 0.63 5.81 0.53
C LEU A 176 2.15 5.93 0.65
N TYR A 177 2.76 6.91 -0.02
CA TYR A 177 4.19 7.20 0.07
C TYR A 177 4.61 7.47 1.52
N ALA A 178 3.91 8.38 2.20
CA ALA A 178 4.19 8.72 3.58
C ALA A 178 4.01 7.53 4.54
N CYS A 179 2.99 6.71 4.31
CA CYS A 179 2.75 5.49 5.09
C CYS A 179 3.90 4.49 4.93
N ILE A 180 4.26 4.15 3.69
CA ILE A 180 5.31 3.18 3.44
C ILE A 180 6.68 3.72 3.89
N TYR A 181 6.94 5.03 3.73
CA TYR A 181 8.14 5.67 4.25
C TYR A 181 8.24 5.56 5.78
N ALA A 182 7.15 5.83 6.49
CA ALA A 182 7.12 5.68 7.96
C ALA A 182 7.47 4.24 8.38
N LEU A 183 6.81 3.26 7.75
CA LEU A 183 7.03 1.84 8.04
C LEU A 183 8.44 1.39 7.68
N PHE A 184 8.97 1.83 6.54
CA PHE A 184 10.32 1.53 6.08
C PHE A 184 11.41 2.04 7.03
N THR A 185 11.15 3.17 7.70
CA THR A 185 12.09 3.81 8.61
C THR A 185 11.83 3.48 10.09
N GLY A 186 10.93 2.53 10.38
CA GLY A 186 10.59 2.11 11.73
C GLY A 186 9.80 3.15 12.53
N ARG A 187 9.16 4.10 11.86
CA ARG A 187 8.31 5.13 12.47
C ARG A 187 6.85 4.68 12.52
N THR A 188 6.06 5.35 13.33
CA THR A 188 4.61 5.20 13.35
C THR A 188 3.98 6.05 12.27
N PHE A 189 3.17 5.47 11.41
CA PHE A 189 2.31 6.24 10.50
C PHE A 189 0.99 6.59 11.17
N VAL A 190 0.59 7.86 11.10
CA VAL A 190 -0.72 8.33 11.53
C VAL A 190 -1.47 8.88 10.32
N GLY A 191 -2.64 8.32 10.05
CA GLY A 191 -3.48 8.71 8.93
C GLY A 191 -4.97 8.67 9.25
N GLU A 192 -5.75 9.28 8.39
CA GLU A 192 -7.21 9.32 8.45
C GLU A 192 -7.79 9.16 7.05
N LYS A 193 -8.94 8.52 6.95
CA LYS A 193 -9.65 8.36 5.69
C LYS A 193 -10.16 9.70 5.15
N GLU A 194 -10.66 10.54 6.06
CA GLU A 194 -11.14 11.89 5.78
C GLU A 194 -10.44 12.86 6.74
N PHE A 195 -9.88 13.93 6.19
CA PHE A 195 -9.14 14.89 7.01
C PHE A 195 -10.02 15.58 8.04
N ASN A 196 -9.69 15.40 9.30
CA ASN A 196 -10.27 16.15 10.43
C ASN A 196 -9.15 16.58 11.39
N ALA A 197 -8.84 17.86 11.41
CA ALA A 197 -7.72 18.38 12.19
C ALA A 197 -7.85 18.11 13.70
N GLU A 198 -9.07 18.19 14.26
CA GLU A 198 -9.29 17.95 15.70
C GLU A 198 -9.08 16.47 16.07
N VAL A 199 -9.55 15.57 15.22
CA VAL A 199 -9.36 14.12 15.39
C VAL A 199 -7.89 13.80 15.25
N LEU A 200 -7.24 14.32 14.20
CA LEU A 200 -5.84 14.05 13.92
C LEU A 200 -4.92 14.42 15.07
N VAL A 201 -5.10 15.62 15.65
CA VAL A 201 -4.30 16.08 16.79
C VAL A 201 -4.47 15.18 18.03
N LYS A 202 -5.69 14.67 18.27
CA LYS A 202 -5.97 13.74 19.39
C LYS A 202 -5.44 12.32 19.11
N THR A 203 -5.23 11.97 17.86
CA THR A 203 -4.82 10.63 17.43
C THR A 203 -3.31 10.45 17.44
N ILE A 204 -2.54 11.55 17.30
CA ILE A 204 -1.08 11.50 17.34
C ILE A 204 -0.62 10.98 18.70
N PRO A 205 0.15 9.87 18.73
CA PRO A 205 0.68 9.35 19.99
C PRO A 205 1.60 10.39 20.63
N VAL A 206 1.28 10.81 21.84
CA VAL A 206 2.21 11.59 22.66
C VAL A 206 3.28 10.59 23.14
N SER A 207 4.52 10.85 22.81
CA SER A 207 5.70 10.01 23.16
C SER A 207 6.02 10.07 24.65
#